data_835852ef524ae10ebb874f1adcbc9155
#
_entry.id   835852ef524ae10ebb874f1adcbc9155
#
_cell.length_a   1.000
_cell.length_b   1.000
_cell.length_c   1.000
_cell.angle_alpha   90.00
_cell.angle_beta   90.00
_cell.angle_gamma   90.00
#
_symmetry.space_group_name_H-M   'P 1'
#
loop_
_entity.id
_entity.type
_entity.pdbx_description
1 polymer ?
#
loop_
_entity_poly.entity_id
_entity_poly.type
_entity_poly.pdbx_seq_one_letter_code
_entity_poly.pdbx_strand_id
1 'polypeptide(L)'
;MPLKDIRFVIGQKKYKMNANPFTRRDFIKSMAFSGMILPFIPKNIKIQSEMGKRIGIIGLDTSHSVAFTKSLNLDTQNTVFDGFKIVAAYPHGSRDILSSSERIPGYTEDVRKLGVEIVGSIQELLKKVDFVLLETNDGRLHLEQAIEVFKSGKTTFIDKPIAASLADTKAIFREAEKYQVPIFSSSSLRFATGMSAVKEGKIGQILGADTYSPMKFEKTHPDLFWYGIHGVEMLFTVMGTGCISVQRTISEQEELCTGIWKDGRIGTFRGLKSGKQDYGGTAFGKTGILTLGPYNGYDPLLHQIIHFFKTGIKPVQKAETLEIVAFMEAADVSKQKKGAMVKISNL
;
A
#
# COMPACT_ATOMS: atom_id res chain seq x y z
N MET A 1 -13.61 -22.59 56.57
CA MET A 1 -12.57 -23.61 56.39
C MET A 1 -11.46 -22.99 55.57
N PRO A 2 -10.23 -22.95 56.08
CA PRO A 2 -9.19 -22.07 55.56
C PRO A 2 -8.36 -22.72 54.44
N LEU A 3 -7.88 -21.87 53.58
CA LEU A 3 -6.89 -22.10 52.50
C LEU A 3 -5.56 -22.60 53.10
N LYS A 4 -4.99 -23.66 52.55
CA LYS A 4 -3.64 -24.13 52.87
C LYS A 4 -2.64 -23.66 51.80
N ASP A 5 -1.58 -23.01 52.30
CA ASP A 5 -0.39 -22.58 51.59
C ASP A 5 0.31 -23.72 50.85
N ILE A 6 0.70 -23.48 49.60
CA ILE A 6 1.72 -24.28 48.94
C ILE A 6 2.91 -23.34 48.65
N ARG A 7 3.99 -23.53 49.43
CA ARG A 7 5.30 -22.88 49.20
C ARG A 7 6.10 -23.73 48.23
N PHE A 8 6.51 -23.11 47.12
CA PHE A 8 7.59 -23.63 46.28
C PHE A 8 8.93 -23.07 46.75
N VAL A 9 9.85 -23.94 47.12
CA VAL A 9 11.24 -23.60 47.42
C VAL A 9 12.05 -23.71 46.14
N ILE A 10 12.59 -22.59 45.64
CA ILE A 10 13.59 -22.59 44.59
C ILE A 10 14.94 -22.24 45.19
N GLY A 11 15.87 -23.20 45.08
CA GLY A 11 17.23 -23.10 45.62
C GLY A 11 18.04 -21.98 44.96
N GLN A 12 18.60 -21.10 45.79
CA GLN A 12 19.55 -20.07 45.39
C GLN A 12 20.97 -20.66 45.29
N LYS A 13 21.51 -20.76 44.06
CA LYS A 13 22.96 -20.83 43.84
C LYS A 13 23.52 -19.43 43.61
N LYS A 14 24.26 -18.92 44.57
CA LYS A 14 25.02 -17.68 44.45
C LYS A 14 26.27 -17.92 43.58
N TYR A 15 26.34 -17.32 42.41
CA TYR A 15 27.59 -17.20 41.67
C TYR A 15 28.25 -15.85 42.00
N LYS A 16 29.47 -15.90 42.56
CA LYS A 16 30.35 -14.74 42.72
C LYS A 16 30.96 -14.47 41.33
N MET A 17 30.63 -13.34 40.73
CA MET A 17 31.39 -12.80 39.60
C MET A 17 32.56 -11.98 40.16
N ASN A 18 33.78 -12.45 39.91
CA ASN A 18 34.98 -11.66 40.09
C ASN A 18 35.13 -10.75 38.87
N ALA A 19 34.91 -9.46 39.03
CA ALA A 19 35.21 -8.43 38.06
C ALA A 19 36.73 -8.08 38.15
N ASN A 20 37.52 -8.53 37.17
CA ASN A 20 38.84 -7.96 36.93
C ASN A 20 38.68 -6.84 35.93
N PRO A 21 39.16 -5.63 36.22
CA PRO A 21 39.07 -4.53 35.27
C PRO A 21 40.10 -4.72 34.15
N PHE A 22 39.62 -4.94 32.94
CA PHE A 22 40.43 -4.90 31.70
C PHE A 22 40.99 -3.47 31.53
N THR A 23 42.34 -3.29 31.53
CA THR A 23 42.96 -2.01 31.33
C THR A 23 43.26 -1.76 29.85
N ARG A 24 43.34 -0.49 29.45
CA ARG A 24 43.73 -0.07 28.08
C ARG A 24 45.04 -0.70 27.60
N ARG A 25 45.92 -1.13 28.50
CA ARG A 25 47.20 -1.76 28.19
C ARG A 25 47.06 -3.20 27.74
N ASP A 26 46.02 -3.91 28.23
CA ASP A 26 45.76 -5.31 27.85
C ASP A 26 45.15 -5.39 26.46
N PHE A 27 44.41 -4.37 26.04
CA PHE A 27 43.86 -4.24 24.68
C PHE A 27 44.96 -4.06 23.61
N ILE A 28 46.05 -3.33 23.93
CA ILE A 28 47.14 -3.07 22.99
C ILE A 28 48.05 -4.31 22.82
N LYS A 29 48.22 -5.15 23.84
CA LYS A 29 49.03 -6.38 23.76
C LYS A 29 48.38 -7.51 22.99
N SER A 30 47.04 -7.53 22.85
CA SER A 30 46.31 -8.53 22.08
C SER A 30 46.35 -8.30 20.56
N MET A 31 46.82 -7.11 20.09
CA MET A 31 46.93 -6.82 18.66
C MET A 31 48.27 -7.20 18.01
N ALA A 32 49.25 -7.71 18.78
CA ALA A 32 50.61 -7.91 18.28
C ALA A 32 50.93 -9.37 17.80
N PHE A 33 49.98 -10.30 17.89
CA PHE A 33 50.20 -11.68 17.43
C PHE A 33 48.95 -12.29 16.77
N SER A 34 48.67 -11.83 15.54
CA SER A 34 47.83 -12.61 14.61
C SER A 34 48.14 -12.14 13.21
N GLY A 35 48.80 -13.02 12.49
CA GLY A 35 49.23 -12.81 11.11
C GLY A 35 48.04 -12.46 10.20
N MET A 36 48.36 -11.70 9.16
CA MET A 36 47.49 -11.23 8.09
C MET A 36 46.43 -12.24 7.66
N ILE A 37 45.22 -12.05 8.07
CA ILE A 37 44.05 -12.39 7.28
C ILE A 37 43.34 -11.05 7.03
N LEU A 38 43.58 -10.44 5.88
CA LEU A 38 42.78 -9.35 5.37
C LEU A 38 41.33 -9.86 5.28
N PRO A 39 40.38 -9.27 6.05
CA PRO A 39 38.98 -9.61 5.81
C PRO A 39 38.66 -9.14 4.39
N PHE A 40 38.18 -10.06 3.58
CA PHE A 40 37.57 -9.77 2.29
C PHE A 40 36.37 -8.86 2.58
N ILE A 41 36.58 -7.54 2.57
CA ILE A 41 35.50 -6.56 2.59
C ILE A 41 34.82 -6.68 1.23
N PRO A 42 33.59 -7.16 1.16
CA PRO A 42 32.87 -7.18 -0.12
C PRO A 42 32.80 -5.72 -0.61
N LYS A 43 33.35 -5.45 -1.78
CA LYS A 43 33.40 -4.14 -2.47
C LYS A 43 32.04 -3.62 -2.90
N ASN A 44 30.95 -3.92 -2.18
CA ASN A 44 29.60 -3.46 -2.44
C ASN A 44 28.85 -3.02 -1.19
N ILE A 45 29.53 -2.39 -0.24
CA ILE A 45 28.81 -1.44 0.60
C ILE A 45 28.67 -0.18 -0.28
N LYS A 46 27.59 -0.12 -1.05
CA LYS A 46 27.04 1.17 -1.49
C LYS A 46 26.84 1.95 -0.19
N ILE A 47 27.75 2.88 0.10
CA ILE A 47 27.49 3.97 1.05
C ILE A 47 26.17 4.54 0.53
N GLN A 48 25.09 4.31 1.28
CA GLN A 48 23.79 4.87 0.99
C GLN A 48 24.03 6.39 1.16
N SER A 49 24.32 7.07 0.03
CA SER A 49 24.35 8.53 -0.01
C SER A 49 23.06 8.97 0.67
N GLU A 50 23.12 10.00 1.52
CA GLU A 50 21.93 10.54 2.18
C GLU A 50 20.79 10.55 1.16
N MET A 51 19.83 9.65 1.36
CA MET A 51 18.73 9.48 0.41
C MET A 51 18.01 10.82 0.38
N GLY A 52 17.94 11.45 -0.79
CA GLY A 52 17.18 12.67 -0.98
C GLY A 52 15.74 12.46 -0.53
N LYS A 53 15.06 13.55 -0.22
CA LYS A 53 13.66 13.53 0.29
C LYS A 53 12.71 14.24 -0.67
N ARG A 54 13.12 14.37 -1.94
CA ARG A 54 12.36 15.08 -2.98
C ARG A 54 11.43 14.10 -3.69
N ILE A 55 10.15 14.41 -3.66
CA ILE A 55 9.11 13.60 -4.30
C ILE A 55 8.58 14.33 -5.53
N GLY A 56 8.33 13.59 -6.60
CA GLY A 56 7.59 14.05 -7.77
C GLY A 56 6.22 13.42 -7.88
N ILE A 57 5.25 14.17 -8.37
CA ILE A 57 3.91 13.67 -8.69
C ILE A 57 3.73 13.60 -10.20
N ILE A 58 3.23 12.47 -10.70
CA ILE A 58 2.72 12.30 -12.05
C ILE A 58 1.21 12.15 -11.96
N GLY A 59 0.45 13.04 -12.62
CA GLY A 59 -1.01 13.08 -12.55
C GLY A 59 -1.53 14.04 -11.46
N LEU A 60 -2.28 15.07 -11.90
CA LEU A 60 -2.96 16.03 -11.03
C LEU A 60 -4.47 16.00 -11.28
N ASP A 61 -5.04 14.80 -11.41
CA ASP A 61 -6.47 14.55 -11.68
C ASP A 61 -7.18 13.77 -10.57
N THR A 62 -6.48 13.49 -9.47
CA THR A 62 -7.02 12.90 -8.24
C THR A 62 -6.84 13.84 -7.04
N SER A 63 -7.77 13.77 -6.06
CA SER A 63 -7.65 14.53 -4.81
C SER A 63 -6.44 14.12 -3.95
N HIS A 64 -5.87 12.94 -4.17
CA HIS A 64 -4.66 12.48 -3.48
C HIS A 64 -3.48 13.41 -3.73
N SER A 65 -3.28 13.85 -4.97
CA SER A 65 -2.18 14.75 -5.35
C SER A 65 -2.16 16.03 -4.52
N VAL A 66 -3.32 16.66 -4.35
CA VAL A 66 -3.45 17.89 -3.54
C VAL A 66 -3.33 17.59 -2.05
N ALA A 67 -3.97 16.51 -1.56
CA ALA A 67 -3.93 16.14 -0.15
C ALA A 67 -2.51 15.80 0.30
N PHE A 68 -1.80 14.93 -0.42
CA PHE A 68 -0.41 14.58 -0.11
C PHE A 68 0.52 15.79 -0.18
N THR A 69 0.32 16.67 -1.16
CA THR A 69 1.10 17.91 -1.25
C THR A 69 0.88 18.80 -0.02
N LYS A 70 -0.36 18.96 0.42
CA LYS A 70 -0.67 19.73 1.64
C LYS A 70 0.00 19.14 2.86
N SER A 71 -0.17 17.84 3.11
CA SER A 71 0.40 17.17 4.28
C SER A 71 1.93 17.25 4.31
N LEU A 72 2.61 17.06 3.17
CA LEU A 72 4.07 17.09 3.10
C LEU A 72 4.63 18.51 3.10
N ASN A 73 4.07 19.43 2.32
CA ASN A 73 4.70 20.73 2.10
C ASN A 73 4.37 21.75 3.19
N LEU A 74 3.25 21.57 3.92
CA LEU A 74 2.89 22.41 5.08
C LEU A 74 3.50 21.91 6.40
N ASP A 75 4.13 20.74 6.46
CA ASP A 75 4.94 20.30 7.60
C ASP A 75 6.25 21.07 7.67
N THR A 76 6.16 22.34 8.12
CA THR A 76 7.31 23.27 8.18
C THR A 76 8.35 22.87 9.22
N GLN A 77 7.96 22.08 10.23
CA GLN A 77 8.87 21.59 11.28
C GLN A 77 9.54 20.26 10.90
N ASN A 78 9.16 19.65 9.78
CA ASN A 78 9.67 18.36 9.29
C ASN A 78 9.56 17.22 10.31
N THR A 79 8.53 17.25 11.15
CA THR A 79 8.38 16.33 12.29
C THR A 79 7.49 15.12 11.96
N VAL A 80 6.49 15.31 11.12
CA VAL A 80 5.48 14.28 10.83
C VAL A 80 5.95 13.35 9.71
N PHE A 81 6.52 13.93 8.64
CA PHE A 81 6.93 13.20 7.43
C PHE A 81 8.44 13.25 7.18
N ASP A 82 9.24 13.46 8.23
CA ASP A 82 10.70 13.35 8.20
C ASP A 82 11.39 14.22 7.12
N GLY A 83 10.78 15.36 6.81
CA GLY A 83 11.31 16.33 5.85
C GLY A 83 11.12 15.96 4.37
N PHE A 84 10.35 14.93 4.05
CA PHE A 84 9.95 14.67 2.66
C PHE A 84 9.08 15.80 2.12
N LYS A 85 9.33 16.21 0.88
CA LYS A 85 8.61 17.31 0.21
C LYS A 85 8.27 16.93 -1.23
N ILE A 86 7.11 17.35 -1.69
CA ILE A 86 6.78 17.32 -3.10
C ILE A 86 7.37 18.58 -3.74
N VAL A 87 8.30 18.41 -4.68
CA VAL A 87 9.05 19.50 -5.29
C VAL A 87 8.72 19.75 -6.75
N ALA A 88 8.20 18.73 -7.45
CA ALA A 88 7.83 18.84 -8.86
C ALA A 88 6.57 18.02 -9.16
N ALA A 89 5.76 18.46 -10.12
CA ALA A 89 4.61 17.75 -10.62
C ALA A 89 4.45 17.84 -12.12
N TYR A 90 4.13 16.71 -12.76
CA TYR A 90 3.71 16.63 -14.15
C TYR A 90 2.20 16.44 -14.18
N PRO A 91 1.41 17.43 -14.68
CA PRO A 91 -0.03 17.48 -14.46
C PRO A 91 -0.84 16.56 -15.37
N HIS A 92 -0.19 15.70 -16.16
CA HIS A 92 -0.86 14.85 -17.13
C HIS A 92 -1.75 13.81 -16.48
N GLY A 93 -3.03 13.80 -16.85
CA GLY A 93 -4.04 12.80 -16.47
C GLY A 93 -4.81 12.30 -17.68
N SER A 94 -5.94 11.65 -17.46
CA SER A 94 -6.80 11.17 -18.54
C SER A 94 -7.38 12.33 -19.36
N ARG A 95 -7.45 12.15 -20.67
CA ARG A 95 -8.01 13.15 -21.61
C ARG A 95 -9.46 12.86 -21.98
N ASP A 96 -9.91 11.62 -21.85
CA ASP A 96 -11.24 11.13 -22.23
C ASP A 96 -12.16 10.86 -21.03
N ILE A 97 -11.66 11.07 -19.80
CA ILE A 97 -12.46 11.05 -18.58
C ILE A 97 -12.72 12.50 -18.15
N LEU A 98 -13.96 12.94 -18.29
CA LEU A 98 -14.34 14.34 -18.03
C LEU A 98 -14.00 14.76 -16.60
N SER A 99 -14.31 13.91 -15.59
CA SER A 99 -14.02 14.22 -14.20
C SER A 99 -12.53 14.32 -13.87
N SER A 100 -11.64 13.74 -14.68
CA SER A 100 -10.19 13.92 -14.60
C SER A 100 -9.75 15.22 -15.25
N SER A 101 -10.12 15.43 -16.52
CA SER A 101 -9.69 16.60 -17.31
C SER A 101 -10.13 17.93 -16.70
N GLU A 102 -11.32 17.98 -16.09
CA GLU A 102 -11.83 19.19 -15.42
C GLU A 102 -11.08 19.55 -14.13
N ARG A 103 -10.49 18.56 -13.43
CA ARG A 103 -9.76 18.79 -12.17
C ARG A 103 -8.34 19.31 -12.37
N ILE A 104 -7.68 18.91 -13.46
CA ILE A 104 -6.25 19.20 -13.71
C ILE A 104 -5.91 20.68 -13.55
N PRO A 105 -6.64 21.65 -14.16
CA PRO A 105 -6.28 23.07 -14.01
C PRO A 105 -6.31 23.55 -12.56
N GLY A 106 -7.38 23.22 -11.83
CA GLY A 106 -7.55 23.62 -10.43
C GLY A 106 -6.49 22.98 -9.52
N TYR A 107 -6.27 21.68 -9.63
CA TYR A 107 -5.29 20.97 -8.80
C TYR A 107 -3.84 21.38 -9.14
N THR A 108 -3.56 21.72 -10.42
CA THR A 108 -2.26 22.27 -10.81
C THR A 108 -1.99 23.60 -10.10
N GLU A 109 -2.98 24.48 -10.04
CA GLU A 109 -2.84 25.75 -9.34
C GLU A 109 -2.74 25.56 -7.82
N ASP A 110 -3.49 24.63 -7.24
CA ASP A 110 -3.43 24.32 -5.81
C ASP A 110 -2.03 23.82 -5.40
N VAL A 111 -1.44 22.87 -6.13
CA VAL A 111 -0.09 22.37 -5.79
C VAL A 111 0.99 23.41 -6.07
N ARG A 112 0.84 24.27 -7.11
CA ARG A 112 1.75 25.38 -7.36
C ARG A 112 1.81 26.37 -6.20
N LYS A 113 0.66 26.70 -5.58
CA LYS A 113 0.60 27.55 -4.39
C LYS A 113 1.28 26.93 -3.18
N LEU A 114 1.46 25.61 -3.16
CA LEU A 114 2.20 24.87 -2.14
C LEU A 114 3.71 24.73 -2.44
N GLY A 115 4.22 25.48 -3.44
CA GLY A 115 5.65 25.52 -3.79
C GLY A 115 6.11 24.41 -4.72
N VAL A 116 5.20 23.69 -5.39
CA VAL A 116 5.54 22.62 -6.33
C VAL A 116 5.81 23.22 -7.72
N GLU A 117 6.93 22.88 -8.32
CA GLU A 117 7.25 23.22 -9.70
C GLU A 117 6.43 22.37 -10.68
N ILE A 118 5.76 23.01 -11.64
CA ILE A 118 5.03 22.30 -12.68
C ILE A 118 5.94 22.13 -13.89
N VAL A 119 6.16 20.88 -14.29
CA VAL A 119 7.06 20.50 -15.37
C VAL A 119 6.31 20.00 -16.60
N GLY A 120 6.97 20.05 -17.76
CA GLY A 120 6.37 19.72 -19.06
C GLY A 120 6.43 18.23 -19.43
N SER A 121 7.19 17.40 -18.71
CA SER A 121 7.33 15.97 -19.02
C SER A 121 7.77 15.16 -17.81
N ILE A 122 7.55 13.83 -17.90
CA ILE A 122 8.05 12.87 -16.89
C ILE A 122 9.58 12.92 -16.84
N GLN A 123 10.28 13.01 -17.98
CA GLN A 123 11.74 13.08 -18.02
C GLN A 123 12.28 14.32 -17.29
N GLU A 124 11.59 15.45 -17.40
CA GLU A 124 11.96 16.66 -16.66
C GLU A 124 11.76 16.48 -15.16
N LEU A 125 10.63 15.90 -14.74
CA LEU A 125 10.33 15.57 -13.37
C LEU A 125 11.41 14.67 -12.75
N LEU A 126 11.79 13.60 -13.44
CA LEU A 126 12.73 12.60 -12.95
C LEU A 126 14.14 13.15 -12.69
N LYS A 127 14.54 14.25 -13.32
CA LYS A 127 15.81 14.96 -13.03
C LYS A 127 15.82 15.69 -11.69
N LYS A 128 14.64 15.98 -11.13
CA LYS A 128 14.47 16.86 -9.96
C LYS A 128 14.20 16.10 -8.68
N VAL A 129 13.81 14.82 -8.75
CA VAL A 129 13.22 14.08 -7.64
C VAL A 129 14.00 12.81 -7.30
N ASP A 130 13.75 12.27 -6.12
CA ASP A 130 14.36 11.05 -5.62
C ASP A 130 13.34 9.88 -5.61
N PHE A 131 12.05 10.21 -5.44
CA PHE A 131 10.91 9.29 -5.38
C PHE A 131 9.77 9.79 -6.24
N VAL A 132 8.87 8.89 -6.63
CA VAL A 132 7.71 9.22 -7.48
C VAL A 132 6.41 8.73 -6.85
N LEU A 133 5.41 9.60 -6.83
CA LEU A 133 3.99 9.29 -6.67
C LEU A 133 3.36 9.30 -8.06
N LEU A 134 2.97 8.15 -8.57
CA LEU A 134 2.21 8.02 -9.81
C LEU A 134 0.73 8.05 -9.45
N GLU A 135 0.14 9.24 -9.56
CA GLU A 135 -1.21 9.58 -9.07
C GLU A 135 -2.23 9.80 -10.18
N THR A 136 -1.89 9.49 -11.43
CA THR A 136 -2.86 9.52 -12.52
C THR A 136 -4.08 8.69 -12.15
N ASN A 137 -5.29 9.28 -12.20
CA ASN A 137 -6.51 8.59 -11.79
C ASN A 137 -6.92 7.44 -12.74
N ASP A 138 -6.38 7.44 -13.95
CA ASP A 138 -6.65 6.48 -15.01
C ASP A 138 -5.63 5.35 -15.03
N GLY A 139 -6.02 4.18 -14.52
CA GLY A 139 -5.17 3.00 -14.49
C GLY A 139 -4.69 2.49 -15.86
N ARG A 140 -5.32 2.92 -16.97
CA ARG A 140 -4.89 2.57 -18.33
C ARG A 140 -3.56 3.23 -18.72
N LEU A 141 -3.23 4.36 -18.10
CA LEU A 141 -2.00 5.13 -18.39
C LEU A 141 -0.83 4.68 -17.52
N HIS A 142 -1.06 3.95 -16.42
CA HIS A 142 -0.04 3.63 -15.45
C HIS A 142 1.10 2.79 -16.02
N LEU A 143 0.83 1.82 -16.89
CA LEU A 143 1.89 0.97 -17.46
C LEU A 143 2.91 1.80 -18.27
N GLU A 144 2.44 2.68 -19.14
CA GLU A 144 3.31 3.53 -19.97
C GLU A 144 4.12 4.50 -19.10
N GLN A 145 3.46 5.20 -18.18
CA GLN A 145 4.10 6.15 -17.26
C GLN A 145 5.10 5.47 -16.32
N ALA A 146 4.73 4.29 -15.79
CA ALA A 146 5.57 3.52 -14.88
C ALA A 146 6.86 3.02 -15.57
N ILE A 147 6.79 2.54 -16.81
CA ILE A 147 7.98 2.12 -17.56
C ILE A 147 8.99 3.26 -17.70
N GLU A 148 8.51 4.47 -17.95
CA GLU A 148 9.38 5.64 -18.05
C GLU A 148 10.07 5.96 -16.72
N VAL A 149 9.32 5.90 -15.61
CA VAL A 149 9.85 6.08 -14.26
C VAL A 149 10.85 4.98 -13.90
N PHE A 150 10.52 3.71 -14.18
CA PHE A 150 11.36 2.56 -13.81
C PHE A 150 12.73 2.58 -14.52
N LYS A 151 12.81 3.05 -15.77
CA LYS A 151 14.09 3.27 -16.46
C LYS A 151 15.03 4.22 -15.71
N SER A 152 14.50 5.10 -14.88
CA SER A 152 15.29 6.02 -14.05
C SER A 152 15.70 5.43 -12.69
N GLY A 153 15.25 4.22 -12.35
CA GLY A 153 15.56 3.51 -11.09
C GLY A 153 14.86 4.09 -9.85
N LYS A 154 13.84 4.94 -10.00
CA LYS A 154 13.22 5.61 -8.86
C LYS A 154 12.13 4.79 -8.20
N THR A 155 12.24 4.59 -6.89
CA THR A 155 11.21 3.94 -6.06
C THR A 155 9.88 4.68 -6.20
N THR A 156 8.79 3.93 -6.43
CA THR A 156 7.53 4.50 -6.87
C THR A 156 6.34 3.94 -6.08
N PHE A 157 5.47 4.82 -5.61
CA PHE A 157 4.09 4.48 -5.26
C PHE A 157 3.21 4.69 -6.49
N ILE A 158 2.29 3.74 -6.74
CA ILE A 158 1.30 3.85 -7.83
C ILE A 158 -0.08 3.87 -7.19
N ASP A 159 -0.87 4.91 -7.47
CA ASP A 159 -2.23 5.01 -6.95
C ASP A 159 -3.13 3.86 -7.45
N LYS A 160 -4.22 3.65 -6.75
CA LYS A 160 -5.25 2.67 -7.14
C LYS A 160 -6.14 3.26 -8.27
N PRO A 161 -6.60 2.42 -9.20
CA PRO A 161 -6.13 1.05 -9.43
C PRO A 161 -4.73 1.06 -10.05
N ILE A 162 -3.90 0.09 -9.66
CA ILE A 162 -2.53 -0.02 -10.22
C ILE A 162 -2.54 -0.12 -11.75
N ALA A 163 -3.59 -0.68 -12.32
CA ALA A 163 -3.89 -0.74 -13.75
C ALA A 163 -5.39 -0.98 -13.96
N ALA A 164 -5.86 -0.89 -15.20
CA ALA A 164 -7.24 -1.19 -15.57
C ALA A 164 -7.44 -2.68 -16.00
N SER A 165 -6.42 -3.53 -15.87
CA SER A 165 -6.48 -4.96 -16.18
C SER A 165 -5.45 -5.76 -15.38
N LEU A 166 -5.70 -7.07 -15.21
CA LEU A 166 -4.74 -8.00 -14.63
C LEU A 166 -3.49 -8.16 -15.51
N ALA A 167 -3.68 -8.12 -16.83
CA ALA A 167 -2.58 -8.20 -17.79
C ALA A 167 -1.59 -7.05 -17.62
N ASP A 168 -2.08 -5.82 -17.54
CA ASP A 168 -1.25 -4.63 -17.33
C ASP A 168 -0.68 -4.59 -15.92
N THR A 169 -1.43 -5.04 -14.92
CA THR A 169 -0.90 -5.20 -13.54
C THR A 169 0.30 -6.15 -13.51
N LYS A 170 0.18 -7.32 -14.18
CA LYS A 170 1.30 -8.28 -14.33
C LYS A 170 2.47 -7.64 -15.07
N ALA A 171 2.20 -6.83 -16.11
CA ALA A 171 3.22 -6.12 -16.88
C ALA A 171 3.96 -5.06 -16.05
N ILE A 172 3.24 -4.24 -15.28
CA ILE A 172 3.84 -3.25 -14.38
C ILE A 172 4.81 -3.93 -13.39
N PHE A 173 4.41 -5.01 -12.73
CA PHE A 173 5.30 -5.72 -11.81
C PHE A 173 6.51 -6.35 -12.51
N ARG A 174 6.32 -6.92 -13.71
CA ARG A 174 7.42 -7.46 -14.51
C ARG A 174 8.43 -6.39 -14.91
N GLU A 175 7.98 -5.23 -15.36
CA GLU A 175 8.87 -4.12 -15.71
C GLU A 175 9.56 -3.54 -14.47
N ALA A 176 8.87 -3.42 -13.33
CA ALA A 176 9.48 -3.02 -12.07
C ALA A 176 10.60 -3.97 -11.63
N GLU A 177 10.39 -5.28 -11.75
CA GLU A 177 11.42 -6.31 -11.47
C GLU A 177 12.61 -6.23 -12.43
N LYS A 178 12.35 -6.05 -13.72
CA LYS A 178 13.37 -5.89 -14.76
C LYS A 178 14.31 -4.72 -14.48
N TYR A 179 13.77 -3.59 -14.03
CA TYR A 179 14.55 -2.40 -13.69
C TYR A 179 14.96 -2.36 -12.20
N GLN A 180 14.64 -3.39 -11.42
CA GLN A 180 14.92 -3.51 -9.99
C GLN A 180 14.36 -2.33 -9.16
N VAL A 181 13.20 -1.81 -9.55
CA VAL A 181 12.54 -0.69 -8.88
C VAL A 181 11.54 -1.22 -7.86
N PRO A 182 11.66 -0.84 -6.58
CA PRO A 182 10.64 -1.14 -5.59
C PRO A 182 9.35 -0.36 -5.89
N ILE A 183 8.21 -1.07 -5.90
CA ILE A 183 6.88 -0.46 -6.06
C ILE A 183 5.87 -1.08 -5.11
N PHE A 184 4.82 -0.32 -4.77
CA PHE A 184 3.55 -0.85 -4.26
C PHE A 184 2.40 0.05 -4.68
N SER A 185 1.17 -0.49 -4.59
CA SER A 185 -0.09 0.23 -4.80
C SER A 185 -1.03 -0.07 -3.64
N SER A 186 -1.87 0.87 -3.26
CA SER A 186 -2.84 0.71 -2.18
C SER A 186 -3.93 1.76 -2.21
N SER A 187 -5.13 1.39 -1.80
CA SER A 187 -6.17 2.32 -1.38
C SER A 187 -5.91 2.83 0.03
N SER A 188 -6.24 4.10 0.30
CA SER A 188 -6.24 4.67 1.66
C SER A 188 -7.20 3.98 2.62
N LEU A 189 -8.24 3.32 2.10
CA LEU A 189 -9.24 2.58 2.89
C LEU A 189 -8.65 1.34 3.60
N ARG A 190 -7.49 0.85 3.16
CA ARG A 190 -6.71 -0.18 3.84
C ARG A 190 -6.28 0.21 5.26
N PHE A 191 -6.31 1.51 5.55
CA PHE A 191 -5.92 2.10 6.84
C PHE A 191 -7.10 2.74 7.58
N ALA A 192 -8.33 2.38 7.23
CA ALA A 192 -9.53 2.81 7.94
C ALA A 192 -9.54 2.31 9.40
N THR A 193 -10.36 2.94 10.23
CA THR A 193 -10.51 2.55 11.65
C THR A 193 -10.83 1.06 11.77
N GLY A 194 -10.24 0.40 12.76
CA GLY A 194 -10.41 -1.05 12.99
C GLY A 194 -9.42 -1.94 12.23
N MET A 195 -8.84 -1.50 11.12
CA MET A 195 -7.93 -2.32 10.30
C MET A 195 -6.63 -2.69 11.03
N SER A 196 -6.06 -1.78 11.83
CA SER A 196 -4.90 -2.07 12.66
C SER A 196 -5.19 -3.17 13.70
N ALA A 197 -6.36 -3.09 14.36
CA ALA A 197 -6.78 -4.07 15.34
C ALA A 197 -6.93 -5.50 14.75
N VAL A 198 -7.40 -5.59 13.50
CA VAL A 198 -7.44 -6.87 12.76
C VAL A 198 -6.02 -7.39 12.52
N LYS A 199 -5.11 -6.55 12.02
CA LYS A 199 -3.71 -6.92 11.76
C LYS A 199 -2.95 -7.32 13.04
N GLU A 200 -3.26 -6.70 14.17
CA GLU A 200 -2.71 -7.01 15.49
C GLU A 200 -3.32 -8.29 16.11
N GLY A 201 -4.27 -8.93 15.45
CA GLY A 201 -4.88 -10.18 15.88
C GLY A 201 -5.88 -10.05 17.06
N LYS A 202 -6.43 -8.85 17.31
CA LYS A 202 -7.33 -8.59 18.46
C LYS A 202 -8.61 -9.43 18.48
N ILE A 203 -9.05 -9.94 17.33
CA ILE A 203 -10.20 -10.84 17.22
C ILE A 203 -9.82 -12.29 16.92
N GLY A 204 -8.53 -12.62 17.06
CA GLY A 204 -8.01 -13.95 16.77
C GLY A 204 -8.02 -14.29 15.28
N GLN A 205 -8.08 -15.58 14.96
CA GLN A 205 -8.13 -16.06 13.58
C GLN A 205 -9.36 -15.48 12.85
N ILE A 206 -9.15 -14.91 11.66
CA ILE A 206 -10.23 -14.40 10.82
C ILE A 206 -11.04 -15.56 10.24
N LEU A 207 -12.35 -15.49 10.39
CA LEU A 207 -13.31 -16.46 9.89
C LEU A 207 -14.04 -15.97 8.64
N GLY A 208 -14.15 -14.64 8.45
CA GLY A 208 -14.80 -14.01 7.32
C GLY A 208 -14.77 -12.49 7.44
N ALA A 209 -15.22 -11.80 6.39
CA ALA A 209 -15.40 -10.36 6.40
C ALA A 209 -16.46 -9.92 5.39
N ASP A 210 -17.17 -8.84 5.74
CA ASP A 210 -18.06 -8.11 4.85
C ASP A 210 -17.56 -6.67 4.75
N THR A 211 -17.40 -6.17 3.52
CA THR A 211 -17.01 -4.79 3.28
C THR A 211 -17.96 -4.08 2.32
N TYR A 212 -17.99 -2.76 2.38
CA TYR A 212 -18.78 -1.97 1.45
C TYR A 212 -18.08 -0.67 1.08
N SER A 213 -18.37 -0.20 -0.13
CA SER A 213 -17.96 1.13 -0.60
C SER A 213 -18.96 1.67 -1.62
N PRO A 214 -18.90 2.98 -1.96
CA PRO A 214 -19.55 3.47 -3.17
C PRO A 214 -19.08 2.67 -4.37
N MET A 215 -19.99 2.48 -5.35
CA MET A 215 -19.70 1.82 -6.60
C MET A 215 -20.12 2.73 -7.75
N LYS A 216 -19.22 3.65 -8.11
CA LYS A 216 -19.38 4.50 -9.29
C LYS A 216 -18.71 3.84 -10.47
N PHE A 217 -19.33 3.93 -11.62
CA PHE A 217 -18.80 3.41 -12.88
C PHE A 217 -18.15 4.50 -13.71
N GLU A 218 -17.10 4.13 -14.41
CA GLU A 218 -16.49 4.93 -15.47
C GLU A 218 -16.48 4.12 -16.76
N LYS A 219 -17.03 4.66 -17.84
CA LYS A 219 -17.24 3.92 -19.10
C LYS A 219 -15.94 3.36 -19.71
N THR A 220 -14.83 3.98 -19.38
CA THR A 220 -13.50 3.59 -19.88
C THR A 220 -12.82 2.50 -19.07
N HIS A 221 -13.40 2.13 -17.90
CA HIS A 221 -12.84 1.16 -16.97
C HIS A 221 -13.78 -0.01 -16.72
N PRO A 222 -13.26 -1.20 -16.38
CA PRO A 222 -14.06 -2.27 -15.84
C PRO A 222 -14.74 -1.82 -14.53
N ASP A 223 -15.91 -2.37 -14.24
CA ASP A 223 -16.83 -1.84 -13.22
C ASP A 223 -16.20 -1.57 -11.85
N LEU A 224 -15.50 -2.58 -11.29
CA LEU A 224 -14.95 -2.48 -9.93
C LEU A 224 -13.69 -1.63 -9.85
N PHE A 225 -13.00 -1.40 -10.96
CA PHE A 225 -11.71 -0.75 -11.00
C PHE A 225 -11.77 0.75 -10.67
N TRP A 226 -12.93 1.41 -10.89
CA TRP A 226 -13.03 2.85 -10.67
C TRP A 226 -13.22 3.21 -9.18
N TYR A 227 -14.25 2.67 -8.53
CA TYR A 227 -14.55 2.92 -7.11
C TYR A 227 -14.67 1.65 -6.26
N GLY A 228 -15.16 0.55 -6.82
CA GLY A 228 -15.34 -0.71 -6.09
C GLY A 228 -14.04 -1.25 -5.48
N ILE A 229 -12.90 -0.94 -6.09
CA ILE A 229 -11.57 -1.31 -5.61
C ILE A 229 -11.34 -0.92 -4.13
N HIS A 230 -11.91 0.18 -3.64
CA HIS A 230 -11.75 0.59 -2.26
C HIS A 230 -12.29 -0.44 -1.26
N GLY A 231 -13.51 -0.95 -1.51
CA GLY A 231 -14.10 -1.99 -0.67
C GLY A 231 -13.42 -3.34 -0.85
N VAL A 232 -12.96 -3.67 -2.07
CA VAL A 232 -12.18 -4.90 -2.32
C VAL A 232 -10.83 -4.85 -1.61
N GLU A 233 -10.14 -3.71 -1.62
CA GLU A 233 -8.89 -3.52 -0.84
C GLU A 233 -9.11 -3.70 0.67
N MET A 234 -10.23 -3.16 1.20
CA MET A 234 -10.62 -3.40 2.59
C MET A 234 -10.83 -4.89 2.86
N LEU A 235 -11.52 -5.59 1.98
CA LEU A 235 -11.78 -7.02 2.10
C LEU A 235 -10.49 -7.82 2.17
N PHE A 236 -9.55 -7.59 1.24
CA PHE A 236 -8.26 -8.27 1.23
C PHE A 236 -7.36 -7.88 2.40
N THR A 237 -7.48 -6.67 2.95
CA THR A 237 -6.77 -6.28 4.17
C THR A 237 -7.14 -7.15 5.36
N VAL A 238 -8.40 -7.60 5.44
CA VAL A 238 -8.90 -8.49 6.50
C VAL A 238 -8.65 -9.95 6.18
N MET A 239 -9.02 -10.39 4.97
CA MET A 239 -9.03 -11.79 4.57
C MET A 239 -7.66 -12.32 4.17
N GLY A 240 -6.75 -11.44 3.74
CA GLY A 240 -5.48 -11.82 3.12
C GLY A 240 -5.68 -12.50 1.75
N THR A 241 -4.60 -13.01 1.20
CA THR A 241 -4.59 -13.77 -0.06
C THR A 241 -5.17 -15.18 0.10
N GLY A 242 -5.50 -15.81 -1.03
CA GLY A 242 -6.01 -17.19 -1.09
C GLY A 242 -7.45 -17.31 -1.57
N CYS A 243 -8.04 -16.26 -2.16
CA CYS A 243 -9.32 -16.33 -2.82
C CYS A 243 -9.22 -17.23 -4.07
N ILE A 244 -10.10 -18.21 -4.19
CA ILE A 244 -10.08 -19.19 -5.30
C ILE A 244 -11.22 -19.02 -6.30
N SER A 245 -12.32 -18.39 -5.89
CA SER A 245 -13.45 -18.14 -6.76
C SER A 245 -14.28 -16.96 -6.33
N VAL A 246 -14.97 -16.33 -7.29
CA VAL A 246 -15.80 -15.14 -7.09
C VAL A 246 -17.13 -15.32 -7.77
N GLN A 247 -18.19 -14.88 -7.11
CA GLN A 247 -19.54 -14.75 -7.66
C GLN A 247 -20.02 -13.32 -7.48
N ARG A 248 -20.68 -12.75 -8.52
CA ARG A 248 -21.26 -11.39 -8.45
C ARG A 248 -22.76 -11.44 -8.67
N THR A 249 -23.51 -10.90 -7.71
CA THR A 249 -24.96 -10.72 -7.76
C THR A 249 -25.25 -9.23 -7.95
N ILE A 250 -26.19 -8.89 -8.83
CA ILE A 250 -26.49 -7.53 -9.24
C ILE A 250 -27.95 -7.22 -8.97
N SER A 251 -28.19 -6.07 -8.34
CA SER A 251 -29.50 -5.44 -8.26
C SER A 251 -29.45 -4.01 -8.80
N GLU A 252 -30.58 -3.35 -8.82
CA GLU A 252 -30.63 -1.94 -9.22
C GLU A 252 -29.86 -1.03 -8.25
N GLN A 253 -29.97 -1.29 -6.96
CA GLN A 253 -29.48 -0.43 -5.88
C GLN A 253 -28.03 -0.74 -5.48
N GLU A 254 -27.57 -1.97 -5.68
CA GLU A 254 -26.29 -2.44 -5.19
C GLU A 254 -25.80 -3.66 -5.96
N GLU A 255 -24.55 -4.02 -5.72
CA GLU A 255 -23.96 -5.25 -6.22
C GLU A 255 -23.19 -5.96 -5.10
N LEU A 256 -23.27 -7.29 -5.06
CA LEU A 256 -22.58 -8.10 -4.07
C LEU A 256 -21.60 -9.05 -4.76
N CYS A 257 -20.32 -8.93 -4.43
CA CYS A 257 -19.31 -9.89 -4.82
C CYS A 257 -18.99 -10.80 -3.63
N THR A 258 -19.16 -12.11 -3.81
CA THR A 258 -18.82 -13.13 -2.82
C THR A 258 -17.59 -13.88 -3.27
N GLY A 259 -16.53 -13.84 -2.45
CA GLY A 259 -15.30 -14.61 -2.65
C GLY A 259 -15.24 -15.81 -1.74
N ILE A 260 -14.73 -16.94 -2.25
CA ILE A 260 -14.43 -18.15 -1.48
C ILE A 260 -12.90 -18.29 -1.41
N TRP A 261 -12.36 -18.40 -0.18
CA TRP A 261 -10.94 -18.64 0.07
C TRP A 261 -10.63 -20.14 0.10
N LYS A 262 -9.39 -20.50 -0.17
CA LYS A 262 -8.93 -21.91 -0.23
C LYS A 262 -9.14 -22.71 1.07
N ASP A 263 -9.26 -22.02 2.19
CA ASP A 263 -9.53 -22.59 3.51
C ASP A 263 -11.03 -22.63 3.87
N GLY A 264 -11.91 -22.31 2.89
CA GLY A 264 -13.36 -22.33 3.03
C GLY A 264 -13.96 -21.05 3.60
N ARG A 265 -13.13 -20.04 3.99
CA ARG A 265 -13.65 -18.75 4.44
C ARG A 265 -14.40 -18.03 3.31
N ILE A 266 -15.39 -17.26 3.71
CA ILE A 266 -16.19 -16.42 2.82
C ILE A 266 -15.92 -14.97 3.14
N GLY A 267 -15.72 -14.17 2.09
CA GLY A 267 -15.63 -12.71 2.19
C GLY A 267 -16.53 -12.05 1.17
N THR A 268 -17.18 -10.94 1.55
CA THR A 268 -18.09 -10.22 0.66
C THR A 268 -17.68 -8.77 0.48
N PHE A 269 -17.88 -8.26 -0.73
CA PHE A 269 -17.83 -6.84 -1.04
C PHE A 269 -19.19 -6.40 -1.55
N ARG A 270 -19.77 -5.36 -0.92
CA ARG A 270 -21.01 -4.71 -1.32
C ARG A 270 -20.73 -3.36 -1.95
N GLY A 271 -21.02 -3.22 -3.23
CA GLY A 271 -20.91 -1.97 -3.98
C GLY A 271 -22.23 -1.18 -3.93
N LEU A 272 -22.23 -0.01 -3.29
CA LEU A 272 -23.40 0.84 -3.10
C LEU A 272 -23.59 1.75 -4.32
N LYS A 273 -24.67 1.60 -5.07
CA LYS A 273 -24.99 2.40 -6.27
C LYS A 273 -25.93 3.55 -5.97
N SER A 274 -26.72 3.46 -4.91
CA SER A 274 -27.74 4.44 -4.53
C SER A 274 -27.80 4.68 -3.02
N GLY A 275 -28.64 5.61 -2.60
CA GLY A 275 -28.80 5.99 -1.20
C GLY A 275 -27.56 6.66 -0.60
N LYS A 276 -27.45 6.65 0.74
CA LYS A 276 -26.25 7.14 1.42
C LYS A 276 -25.10 6.18 1.15
N GLN A 277 -24.02 6.70 0.59
CA GLN A 277 -22.82 5.94 0.28
C GLN A 277 -21.72 6.27 1.27
N ASP A 278 -21.06 5.24 1.79
CA ASP A 278 -19.95 5.36 2.74
C ASP A 278 -19.01 4.15 2.58
N TYR A 279 -17.94 4.11 3.38
CA TYR A 279 -16.95 3.06 3.41
C TYR A 279 -16.95 2.36 4.76
N GLY A 280 -16.91 1.03 4.77
CA GLY A 280 -16.85 0.29 6.01
C GLY A 280 -16.99 -1.22 5.84
N GLY A 281 -17.27 -1.88 6.96
CA GLY A 281 -17.47 -3.31 6.96
C GLY A 281 -17.48 -3.93 8.35
N THR A 282 -17.42 -5.27 8.38
CA THR A 282 -17.31 -6.09 9.58
C THR A 282 -16.30 -7.19 9.36
N ALA A 283 -15.39 -7.36 10.31
CA ALA A 283 -14.46 -8.49 10.37
C ALA A 283 -14.94 -9.48 11.44
N PHE A 284 -15.06 -10.74 11.06
CA PHE A 284 -15.47 -11.85 11.94
C PHE A 284 -14.23 -12.66 12.31
N GLY A 285 -13.90 -12.72 13.59
CA GLY A 285 -12.80 -13.49 14.12
C GLY A 285 -13.26 -14.53 15.15
N LYS A 286 -12.36 -15.46 15.48
CA LYS A 286 -12.65 -16.54 16.42
C LYS A 286 -12.97 -16.04 17.83
N THR A 287 -12.44 -14.91 18.24
CA THR A 287 -12.57 -14.35 19.59
C THR A 287 -13.29 -13.01 19.64
N GLY A 288 -13.77 -12.48 18.51
CA GLY A 288 -14.50 -11.22 18.47
C GLY A 288 -14.96 -10.83 17.09
N ILE A 289 -15.75 -9.76 17.02
CA ILE A 289 -16.23 -9.13 15.83
C ILE A 289 -15.85 -7.64 15.89
N LEU A 290 -15.32 -7.09 14.79
CA LEU A 290 -14.91 -5.69 14.69
C LEU A 290 -15.63 -4.98 13.56
N THR A 291 -16.13 -3.78 13.84
CA THR A 291 -16.57 -2.86 12.81
C THR A 291 -15.35 -2.20 12.15
N LEU A 292 -15.36 -2.14 10.83
CA LEU A 292 -14.35 -1.51 9.99
C LEU A 292 -14.87 -0.16 9.49
N GLY A 293 -14.04 0.88 9.59
CA GLY A 293 -14.44 2.25 9.31
C GLY A 293 -14.73 3.05 10.59
N PRO A 294 -14.93 4.36 10.48
CA PRO A 294 -14.98 5.16 9.26
C PRO A 294 -13.63 5.34 8.56
N TYR A 295 -13.66 5.98 7.38
CA TYR A 295 -12.49 6.44 6.66
C TYR A 295 -11.74 7.53 7.42
N ASN A 296 -10.40 7.43 7.49
CA ASN A 296 -9.55 8.31 8.30
C ASN A 296 -8.75 9.35 7.50
N GLY A 297 -9.14 9.62 6.26
CA GLY A 297 -8.36 10.51 5.39
C GLY A 297 -7.16 9.82 4.75
N TYR A 298 -6.28 10.61 4.14
CA TYR A 298 -5.17 10.10 3.33
C TYR A 298 -3.86 9.93 4.11
N ASP A 299 -3.68 10.63 5.23
CA ASP A 299 -2.44 10.64 5.99
C ASP A 299 -1.97 9.25 6.45
N PRO A 300 -2.84 8.32 6.88
CA PRO A 300 -2.40 6.97 7.21
C PRO A 300 -1.73 6.23 6.04
N LEU A 301 -2.22 6.41 4.80
CA LEU A 301 -1.56 5.89 3.60
C LEU A 301 -0.24 6.63 3.35
N LEU A 302 -0.23 7.96 3.45
CA LEU A 302 0.97 8.76 3.22
C LEU A 302 2.11 8.37 4.18
N HIS A 303 1.81 8.10 5.45
CA HIS A 303 2.80 7.55 6.40
C HIS A 303 3.41 6.22 5.91
N GLN A 304 2.61 5.33 5.33
CA GLN A 304 3.12 4.08 4.78
C GLN A 304 3.96 4.31 3.51
N ILE A 305 3.60 5.27 2.68
CA ILE A 305 4.38 5.65 1.50
C ILE A 305 5.75 6.20 1.94
N ILE A 306 5.79 7.11 2.90
CA ILE A 306 7.05 7.66 3.42
C ILE A 306 7.89 6.57 4.10
N HIS A 307 7.26 5.69 4.88
CA HIS A 307 7.98 4.54 5.46
C HIS A 307 8.59 3.65 4.38
N PHE A 308 7.83 3.35 3.33
CA PHE A 308 8.33 2.58 2.18
C PHE A 308 9.48 3.28 1.47
N PHE A 309 9.40 4.58 1.22
CA PHE A 309 10.49 5.33 0.60
C PHE A 309 11.77 5.32 1.45
N LYS A 310 11.65 5.35 2.77
CA LYS A 310 12.78 5.29 3.70
C LYS A 310 13.42 3.90 3.80
N THR A 311 12.62 2.86 3.79
CA THR A 311 13.04 1.51 4.21
C THR A 311 13.02 0.46 3.09
N GLY A 312 12.29 0.73 2.01
CA GLY A 312 11.97 -0.26 0.97
C GLY A 312 10.94 -1.31 1.40
N ILE A 313 10.42 -1.25 2.64
CA ILE A 313 9.43 -2.21 3.16
C ILE A 313 8.05 -1.86 2.59
N LYS A 314 7.50 -2.77 1.79
CA LYS A 314 6.20 -2.60 1.14
C LYS A 314 5.07 -3.00 2.10
N PRO A 315 4.06 -2.13 2.33
CA PRO A 315 2.92 -2.47 3.18
C PRO A 315 1.96 -3.46 2.50
N VAL A 316 1.99 -3.53 1.17
CA VAL A 316 1.20 -4.45 0.35
C VAL A 316 2.13 -5.22 -0.57
N GLN A 317 2.01 -6.55 -0.59
CA GLN A 317 2.86 -7.40 -1.42
C GLN A 317 2.28 -7.56 -2.83
N LYS A 318 3.16 -7.79 -3.81
CA LYS A 318 2.80 -8.06 -5.21
C LYS A 318 1.69 -9.12 -5.35
N ALA A 319 1.79 -10.23 -4.61
CA ALA A 319 0.81 -11.30 -4.67
C ALA A 319 -0.60 -10.84 -4.27
N GLU A 320 -0.71 -10.01 -3.25
CA GLU A 320 -1.99 -9.47 -2.80
C GLU A 320 -2.59 -8.50 -3.82
N THR A 321 -1.79 -7.58 -4.38
CA THR A 321 -2.25 -6.67 -5.43
C THR A 321 -2.74 -7.43 -6.67
N LEU A 322 -2.01 -8.47 -7.10
CA LEU A 322 -2.42 -9.30 -8.23
C LEU A 322 -3.73 -10.04 -7.95
N GLU A 323 -3.92 -10.54 -6.73
CA GLU A 323 -5.13 -11.27 -6.36
C GLU A 323 -6.35 -10.34 -6.22
N ILE A 324 -6.17 -9.11 -5.71
CA ILE A 324 -7.20 -8.06 -5.70
C ILE A 324 -7.70 -7.78 -7.12
N VAL A 325 -6.78 -7.58 -8.07
CA VAL A 325 -7.13 -7.31 -9.47
C VAL A 325 -7.80 -8.53 -10.11
N ALA A 326 -7.30 -9.73 -9.85
CA ALA A 326 -7.90 -10.97 -10.35
C ALA A 326 -9.31 -11.19 -9.76
N PHE A 327 -9.54 -10.85 -8.49
CA PHE A 327 -10.88 -10.87 -7.88
C PHE A 327 -11.84 -9.93 -8.62
N MET A 328 -11.41 -8.71 -8.94
CA MET A 328 -12.23 -7.74 -9.67
C MET A 328 -12.55 -8.21 -11.09
N GLU A 329 -11.57 -8.75 -11.83
CA GLU A 329 -11.83 -9.32 -13.16
C GLU A 329 -12.74 -10.55 -13.09
N ALA A 330 -12.55 -11.43 -12.10
CA ALA A 330 -13.45 -12.58 -11.90
C ALA A 330 -14.89 -12.14 -11.61
N ALA A 331 -15.08 -11.05 -10.86
CA ALA A 331 -16.39 -10.47 -10.61
C ALA A 331 -17.02 -9.92 -11.90
N ASP A 332 -16.25 -9.31 -12.80
CA ASP A 332 -16.75 -8.83 -14.10
C ASP A 332 -17.10 -9.99 -15.03
N VAL A 333 -16.28 -11.04 -15.06
CA VAL A 333 -16.60 -12.29 -15.78
C VAL A 333 -17.86 -12.97 -15.21
N SER A 334 -18.03 -12.99 -13.89
CA SER A 334 -19.23 -13.49 -13.23
C SER A 334 -20.48 -12.72 -13.67
N LYS A 335 -20.41 -11.40 -13.74
CA LYS A 335 -21.47 -10.54 -14.29
C LYS A 335 -21.85 -10.94 -15.70
N GLN A 336 -20.86 -11.07 -16.59
CA GLN A 336 -21.09 -11.50 -17.99
C GLN A 336 -21.74 -12.89 -18.08
N LYS A 337 -21.42 -13.78 -17.13
CA LYS A 337 -21.99 -15.13 -17.00
C LYS A 337 -23.24 -15.18 -16.11
N LYS A 338 -23.96 -14.04 -15.98
CA LYS A 338 -25.24 -13.94 -15.24
C LYS A 338 -25.16 -14.41 -13.78
N GLY A 339 -24.03 -14.10 -13.10
CA GLY A 339 -23.81 -14.43 -11.70
C GLY A 339 -23.24 -15.83 -11.45
N ALA A 340 -22.74 -16.50 -12.47
CA ALA A 340 -22.06 -17.79 -12.27
C ALA A 340 -20.75 -17.62 -11.47
N MET A 341 -20.42 -18.63 -10.65
CA MET A 341 -19.14 -18.68 -9.93
C MET A 341 -17.97 -18.78 -10.92
N VAL A 342 -16.95 -17.95 -10.76
CA VAL A 342 -15.74 -17.89 -11.59
C VAL A 342 -14.51 -18.21 -10.74
N LYS A 343 -13.71 -19.18 -11.20
CA LYS A 343 -12.41 -19.49 -10.57
C LYS A 343 -11.36 -18.45 -10.98
N ILE A 344 -10.62 -17.90 -10.01
CA ILE A 344 -9.55 -16.92 -10.27
C ILE A 344 -8.41 -17.53 -11.11
N SER A 345 -8.14 -18.83 -10.96
CA SER A 345 -7.13 -19.54 -11.76
C SER A 345 -7.39 -19.59 -13.27
N ASN A 346 -8.57 -19.17 -13.70
CA ASN A 346 -8.97 -19.16 -15.11
C ASN A 346 -8.76 -17.79 -15.81
N LEU A 347 -8.04 -16.84 -15.16
CA LEU A 347 -7.77 -15.48 -15.63
C LEU A 347 -6.35 -15.31 -16.15
#